data_51db82f02f481278ee0a08eb0952dada
#
_entry.id   51db82f02f481278ee0a08eb0952dada
#
_cell.length_a   1.000
_cell.length_b   1.000
_cell.length_c   1.000
_cell.angle_alpha   90.00
_cell.angle_beta   90.00
_cell.angle_gamma   90.00
#
_symmetry.space_group_name_H-M   'P 1'
#
loop_
_entity.id
_entity.type
_entity.pdbx_description
1 polymer ?
#
loop_
_entity_poly.entity_id
_entity_poly.type
_entity_poly.pdbx_seq_one_letter_code
_entity_poly.pdbx_strand_id
1 'polypeptide(L)'
;MTALARRRLVTGMAGLPLAAVLADPRLAAMAAESLESVTTKTADGRDEQAALALPAKTPAPAVLLVHEWWGLNDQIKSVAAELANNGFVALGVDLYEGKVASDPTTAQTLMNGVDPAKAIATLNAWVAWLKADKRATGKVATIGWCFGGGWSLNASLANPVDATVIYYGKVDESAQELAPLKGPVLGHFAERDKWINKQMVEGFAAAMKQAGKSLEYYEYPADHAFANPTGQNYDKADAQTAWQRTLAFLRKNLA
;
A
#
# COMPACT_ATOMS: atom_id res chain seq x y z
N MET A 1 -15.85 -21.00 6.84
CA MET A 1 -16.87 -19.93 7.03
C MET A 1 -17.49 -19.57 5.69
N THR A 2 -18.81 -19.39 5.61
CA THR A 2 -19.48 -19.00 4.38
C THR A 2 -19.23 -17.54 4.04
N ALA A 3 -19.30 -17.15 2.74
CA ALA A 3 -19.11 -15.77 2.29
C ALA A 3 -20.01 -14.75 3.01
N LEU A 4 -21.22 -15.17 3.40
CA LEU A 4 -22.18 -14.37 4.19
C LEU A 4 -21.68 -14.12 5.62
N ALA A 5 -21.03 -15.09 6.26
CA ALA A 5 -20.47 -14.96 7.60
C ALA A 5 -19.26 -14.01 7.60
N ARG A 6 -18.40 -14.08 6.56
CA ARG A 6 -17.28 -13.15 6.37
C ARG A 6 -17.75 -11.71 6.18
N ARG A 7 -18.78 -11.47 5.35
CA ARG A 7 -19.38 -10.13 5.18
C ARG A 7 -19.96 -9.55 6.48
N ARG A 8 -20.61 -10.37 7.32
CA ARG A 8 -21.15 -9.90 8.61
C ARG A 8 -20.07 -9.55 9.63
N LEU A 9 -18.90 -10.21 9.61
CA LEU A 9 -17.75 -9.89 10.46
C LEU A 9 -17.17 -8.51 10.11
N VAL A 10 -16.98 -8.21 8.82
CA VAL A 10 -16.49 -6.90 8.35
C VAL A 10 -17.47 -5.78 8.71
N THR A 11 -18.78 -6.04 8.63
CA THR A 11 -19.83 -5.04 8.98
C THR A 11 -19.85 -4.74 10.50
N GLY A 12 -19.50 -5.71 11.34
CA GLY A 12 -19.44 -5.53 12.81
C GLY A 12 -18.22 -4.70 13.27
N MET A 13 -17.19 -4.57 12.43
CA MET A 13 -15.99 -3.75 12.68
C MET A 13 -16.08 -2.38 11.98
N ALA A 14 -17.11 -2.16 11.14
CA ALA A 14 -17.33 -0.89 10.46
C ALA A 14 -17.58 0.22 11.51
N GLY A 15 -16.65 1.17 11.58
CA GLY A 15 -16.72 2.30 12.50
C GLY A 15 -15.66 2.30 13.60
N LEU A 16 -14.87 1.23 13.77
CA LEU A 16 -13.69 1.28 14.62
C LEU A 16 -12.54 1.95 13.85
N PRO A 17 -11.83 2.91 14.47
CA PRO A 17 -10.63 3.49 13.85
C PRO A 17 -9.58 2.39 13.57
N LEU A 18 -8.90 2.46 12.43
CA LEU A 18 -7.84 1.50 12.06
C LEU A 18 -6.85 1.25 13.21
N ALA A 19 -6.43 2.34 13.89
CA ALA A 19 -5.55 2.24 15.05
C ALA A 19 -6.13 1.38 16.19
N ALA A 20 -7.45 1.36 16.38
CA ALA A 20 -8.09 0.53 17.40
C ALA A 20 -8.15 -0.95 16.97
N VAL A 21 -8.38 -1.21 15.69
CA VAL A 21 -8.35 -2.57 15.12
C VAL A 21 -6.94 -3.15 15.24
N LEU A 22 -5.93 -2.38 14.89
CA LEU A 22 -4.52 -2.81 14.89
C LEU A 22 -3.91 -2.86 16.30
N ALA A 23 -4.47 -2.14 17.29
CA ALA A 23 -4.05 -2.22 18.68
C ALA A 23 -4.50 -3.52 19.37
N ASP A 24 -5.49 -4.22 18.82
CA ASP A 24 -5.93 -5.53 19.30
C ASP A 24 -5.57 -6.62 18.27
N PRO A 25 -4.58 -7.50 18.58
CA PRO A 25 -4.17 -8.56 17.66
C PRO A 25 -5.31 -9.49 17.22
N ARG A 26 -6.35 -9.66 18.03
CA ARG A 26 -7.51 -10.48 17.68
C ARG A 26 -8.37 -9.80 16.61
N LEU A 27 -8.58 -8.49 16.75
CA LEU A 27 -9.33 -7.71 15.76
C LEU A 27 -8.55 -7.62 14.43
N ALA A 28 -7.23 -7.45 14.49
CA ALA A 28 -6.37 -7.45 13.31
C ALA A 28 -6.42 -8.80 12.59
N ALA A 29 -6.31 -9.92 13.31
CA ALA A 29 -6.42 -11.26 12.74
C ALA A 29 -7.81 -11.51 12.13
N MET A 30 -8.89 -11.12 12.81
CA MET A 30 -10.26 -11.24 12.28
C MET A 30 -10.46 -10.41 11.01
N ALA A 31 -9.91 -9.20 10.93
CA ALA A 31 -9.94 -8.38 9.74
C ALA A 31 -9.17 -9.06 8.59
N ALA A 32 -7.97 -9.58 8.88
CA ALA A 32 -7.14 -10.29 7.91
C ALA A 32 -7.82 -11.58 7.38
N GLU A 33 -8.46 -12.37 8.27
CA GLU A 33 -9.20 -13.59 7.88
C GLU A 33 -10.44 -13.30 7.02
N SER A 34 -10.95 -12.08 7.03
CA SER A 34 -12.11 -11.69 6.23
C SER A 34 -11.79 -11.49 4.74
N LEU A 35 -10.51 -11.36 4.39
CA LEU A 35 -10.07 -11.12 3.02
C LEU A 35 -10.19 -12.40 2.17
N GLU A 36 -10.48 -12.19 0.89
CA GLU A 36 -10.47 -13.26 -0.10
C GLU A 36 -9.03 -13.51 -0.56
N SER A 37 -8.60 -14.77 -0.64
CA SER A 37 -7.37 -15.13 -1.37
C SER A 37 -7.70 -15.17 -2.86
N VAL A 38 -6.98 -14.40 -3.65
CA VAL A 38 -7.12 -14.35 -5.12
C VAL A 38 -5.79 -14.71 -5.78
N THR A 39 -5.89 -15.23 -7.02
CA THR A 39 -4.71 -15.63 -7.78
C THR A 39 -4.70 -14.98 -9.16
N THR A 40 -3.51 -14.74 -9.68
CA THR A 40 -3.28 -14.33 -11.08
C THR A 40 -2.01 -14.96 -11.61
N LYS A 41 -1.74 -14.78 -12.89
CA LYS A 41 -0.47 -15.18 -13.50
C LYS A 41 0.30 -13.96 -13.99
N THR A 42 1.59 -13.98 -13.76
CA THR A 42 2.51 -13.05 -14.41
C THR A 42 2.66 -13.38 -15.90
N ALA A 43 3.22 -12.44 -16.66
CA ALA A 43 3.44 -12.65 -18.11
C ALA A 43 4.41 -13.82 -18.41
N ASP A 44 5.31 -14.13 -17.47
CA ASP A 44 6.22 -15.28 -17.53
C ASP A 44 5.61 -16.59 -16.99
N GLY A 45 4.30 -16.58 -16.65
CA GLY A 45 3.52 -17.75 -16.26
C GLY A 45 3.58 -18.16 -14.80
N ARG A 46 4.24 -17.37 -13.91
CA ARG A 46 4.26 -17.63 -12.45
C ARG A 46 2.88 -17.37 -11.86
N ASP A 47 2.48 -18.27 -10.95
CA ASP A 47 1.29 -18.06 -10.13
C ASP A 47 1.58 -17.10 -8.99
N GLU A 48 0.74 -16.09 -8.85
CA GLU A 48 0.82 -15.06 -7.81
C GLU A 48 -0.44 -15.11 -6.94
N GLN A 49 -0.28 -14.85 -5.65
CA GLN A 49 -1.37 -14.78 -4.70
C GLN A 49 -1.43 -13.39 -4.06
N ALA A 50 -2.64 -12.94 -3.75
CA ALA A 50 -2.88 -11.69 -3.06
C ALA A 50 -4.10 -11.81 -2.13
N ALA A 51 -4.20 -10.88 -1.18
CA ALA A 51 -5.34 -10.75 -0.28
C ALA A 51 -6.24 -9.61 -0.75
N LEU A 52 -7.51 -9.92 -1.04
CA LEU A 52 -8.50 -8.97 -1.56
C LEU A 52 -9.55 -8.65 -0.51
N ALA A 53 -9.73 -7.37 -0.24
CA ALA A 53 -10.83 -6.82 0.55
C ALA A 53 -11.82 -6.09 -0.38
N LEU A 54 -13.12 -6.33 -0.20
CA LEU A 54 -14.18 -5.73 -1.01
C LEU A 54 -15.03 -4.77 -0.19
N PRO A 55 -15.34 -3.58 -0.73
CA PRO A 55 -16.28 -2.67 -0.10
C PRO A 55 -17.71 -3.21 -0.13
N ALA A 56 -18.59 -2.59 0.65
CA ALA A 56 -20.02 -2.97 0.69
C ALA A 56 -20.72 -2.85 -0.67
N LYS A 57 -20.23 -1.94 -1.52
CA LYS A 57 -20.79 -1.70 -2.87
C LYS A 57 -19.69 -1.81 -3.90
N THR A 58 -19.95 -2.55 -4.99
CA THR A 58 -19.12 -2.68 -6.18
C THR A 58 -19.96 -2.39 -7.43
N PRO A 59 -19.37 -1.91 -8.55
CA PRO A 59 -17.94 -1.64 -8.71
C PRO A 59 -17.47 -0.42 -7.91
N ALA A 60 -16.21 -0.43 -7.47
CA ALA A 60 -15.57 0.64 -6.72
C ALA A 60 -14.13 0.87 -7.23
N PRO A 61 -13.53 2.07 -6.97
CA PRO A 61 -12.14 2.31 -7.30
C PRO A 61 -11.21 1.34 -6.55
N ALA A 62 -10.08 0.98 -7.16
CA ALA A 62 -9.18 -0.01 -6.62
C ALA A 62 -7.88 0.61 -6.05
N VAL A 63 -7.36 0.00 -5.00
CA VAL A 63 -6.07 0.34 -4.40
C VAL A 63 -5.23 -0.93 -4.28
N LEU A 64 -4.05 -0.92 -4.85
CA LEU A 64 -3.03 -1.95 -4.74
C LEU A 64 -2.10 -1.57 -3.59
N LEU A 65 -2.02 -2.41 -2.55
CA LEU A 65 -1.19 -2.20 -1.37
C LEU A 65 0.09 -3.03 -1.47
N VAL A 66 1.23 -2.41 -1.18
CA VAL A 66 2.50 -3.12 -1.02
C VAL A 66 2.95 -3.06 0.43
N HIS A 67 3.24 -4.24 0.98
CA HIS A 67 3.58 -4.45 2.39
C HIS A 67 4.93 -3.83 2.78
N GLU A 68 5.16 -3.64 4.08
CA GLU A 68 6.47 -3.30 4.63
C GLU A 68 7.44 -4.49 4.52
N TRP A 69 8.66 -4.33 5.03
CA TRP A 69 9.68 -5.38 5.02
C TRP A 69 9.32 -6.67 5.78
N TRP A 70 8.19 -6.64 6.52
CA TRP A 70 7.67 -7.80 7.27
C TRP A 70 6.93 -8.83 6.41
N GLY A 71 6.56 -8.50 5.17
CA GLY A 71 5.71 -9.32 4.31
C GLY A 71 4.22 -8.98 4.44
N LEU A 72 3.36 -9.71 3.73
CA LEU A 72 1.91 -9.53 3.73
C LEU A 72 1.29 -10.11 5.01
N ASN A 73 1.58 -9.47 6.13
CA ASN A 73 1.10 -9.85 7.45
C ASN A 73 -0.32 -9.33 7.75
N ASP A 74 -0.84 -9.68 8.94
CA ASP A 74 -2.20 -9.29 9.35
C ASP A 74 -2.37 -7.77 9.50
N GLN A 75 -1.30 -7.03 9.81
CA GLN A 75 -1.34 -5.57 9.87
C GLN A 75 -1.68 -4.98 8.49
N ILE A 76 -0.97 -5.36 7.42
CA ILE A 76 -1.24 -4.88 6.05
C ILE A 76 -2.61 -5.36 5.54
N LYS A 77 -2.99 -6.60 5.84
CA LYS A 77 -4.33 -7.12 5.52
C LYS A 77 -5.43 -6.32 6.21
N SER A 78 -5.20 -5.88 7.45
CA SER A 78 -6.15 -5.02 8.17
C SER A 78 -6.27 -3.62 7.54
N VAL A 79 -5.17 -3.07 7.01
CA VAL A 79 -5.21 -1.82 6.23
C VAL A 79 -6.03 -2.01 4.94
N ALA A 80 -5.90 -3.16 4.27
CA ALA A 80 -6.73 -3.47 3.11
C ALA A 80 -8.23 -3.54 3.48
N ALA A 81 -8.57 -4.18 4.62
CA ALA A 81 -9.94 -4.20 5.13
C ALA A 81 -10.46 -2.78 5.44
N GLU A 82 -9.62 -1.91 6.00
CA GLU A 82 -9.99 -0.52 6.29
C GLU A 82 -10.19 0.32 5.01
N LEU A 83 -9.37 0.12 3.98
CA LEU A 83 -9.62 0.73 2.67
C LEU A 83 -10.96 0.26 2.07
N ALA A 84 -11.30 -1.02 2.23
CA ALA A 84 -12.60 -1.55 1.81
C ALA A 84 -13.77 -0.92 2.58
N ASN A 85 -13.64 -0.72 3.89
CA ASN A 85 -14.61 0.02 4.71
C ASN A 85 -14.79 1.48 4.23
N ASN A 86 -13.74 2.05 3.64
CA ASN A 86 -13.74 3.40 3.07
C ASN A 86 -14.18 3.46 1.59
N GLY A 87 -14.65 2.34 1.03
CA GLY A 87 -15.28 2.29 -0.29
C GLY A 87 -14.35 1.92 -1.45
N PHE A 88 -13.16 1.35 -1.18
CA PHE A 88 -12.21 0.92 -2.19
C PHE A 88 -12.16 -0.62 -2.31
N VAL A 89 -11.98 -1.13 -3.51
CA VAL A 89 -11.47 -2.50 -3.71
C VAL A 89 -10.00 -2.47 -3.32
N ALA A 90 -9.58 -3.20 -2.30
CA ALA A 90 -8.22 -3.16 -1.79
C ALA A 90 -7.53 -4.51 -1.93
N LEU A 91 -6.35 -4.53 -2.56
CA LEU A 91 -5.60 -5.73 -2.87
C LEU A 91 -4.20 -5.66 -2.29
N GLY A 92 -3.93 -6.46 -1.25
CA GLY A 92 -2.60 -6.59 -0.65
C GLY A 92 -1.76 -7.59 -1.43
N VAL A 93 -0.70 -7.08 -2.09
CA VAL A 93 0.24 -7.89 -2.87
C VAL A 93 1.25 -8.55 -1.96
N ASP A 94 1.59 -9.79 -2.25
CA ASP A 94 2.68 -10.52 -1.61
C ASP A 94 3.91 -10.55 -2.52
N LEU A 95 5.00 -9.93 -2.07
CA LEU A 95 6.30 -9.95 -2.76
C LEU A 95 7.28 -10.97 -2.17
N TYR A 96 6.83 -11.79 -1.20
CA TYR A 96 7.66 -12.74 -0.47
C TYR A 96 7.20 -14.20 -0.60
N GLU A 97 6.34 -14.50 -1.56
CA GLU A 97 5.89 -15.87 -1.84
C GLU A 97 5.28 -16.56 -0.60
N GLY A 98 4.41 -15.85 0.12
CA GLY A 98 3.73 -16.35 1.32
C GLY A 98 4.53 -16.22 2.62
N LYS A 99 5.76 -15.71 2.58
CA LYS A 99 6.59 -15.60 3.78
C LYS A 99 6.30 -14.31 4.54
N VAL A 100 6.29 -14.43 5.87
CA VAL A 100 6.14 -13.31 6.81
C VAL A 100 7.27 -13.38 7.83
N ALA A 101 7.97 -12.28 8.04
CA ALA A 101 9.02 -12.19 9.03
C ALA A 101 8.46 -11.90 10.42
N SER A 102 9.01 -12.55 11.43
CA SER A 102 8.71 -12.33 12.84
C SER A 102 9.83 -11.59 13.59
N ASP A 103 10.99 -11.39 12.94
CA ASP A 103 12.16 -10.71 13.50
C ASP A 103 12.89 -9.89 12.42
N PRO A 104 13.70 -8.89 12.80
CA PRO A 104 14.39 -8.01 11.86
C PRO A 104 15.38 -8.72 10.92
N THR A 105 16.05 -9.78 11.39
CA THR A 105 17.02 -10.52 10.58
C THR A 105 16.34 -11.24 9.43
N THR A 106 15.24 -11.91 9.73
CA THR A 106 14.39 -12.55 8.72
C THR A 106 13.81 -11.53 7.75
N ALA A 107 13.31 -10.38 8.26
CA ALA A 107 12.77 -9.32 7.43
C ALA A 107 13.81 -8.76 6.45
N GLN A 108 15.03 -8.50 6.94
CA GLN A 108 16.14 -8.04 6.11
C GLN A 108 16.53 -9.07 5.03
N THR A 109 16.53 -10.36 5.39
CA THR A 109 16.84 -11.44 4.45
C THR A 109 15.79 -11.54 3.35
N LEU A 110 14.49 -11.48 3.69
CA LEU A 110 13.39 -11.51 2.72
C LEU A 110 13.45 -10.29 1.81
N MET A 111 13.64 -9.10 2.37
CA MET A 111 13.73 -7.85 1.61
C MET A 111 14.89 -7.87 0.61
N ASN A 112 16.06 -8.30 1.04
CA ASN A 112 17.25 -8.39 0.17
C ASN A 112 17.14 -9.51 -0.87
N GLY A 113 16.29 -10.51 -0.63
CA GLY A 113 16.03 -11.62 -1.55
C GLY A 113 15.05 -11.31 -2.67
N VAL A 114 14.40 -10.14 -2.65
CA VAL A 114 13.44 -9.77 -3.71
C VAL A 114 14.19 -9.47 -5.02
N ASP A 115 13.88 -10.22 -6.06
CA ASP A 115 14.31 -9.94 -7.42
C ASP A 115 13.47 -8.79 -7.99
N PRO A 116 14.09 -7.65 -8.38
CA PRO A 116 13.34 -6.49 -8.87
C PRO A 116 12.51 -6.76 -10.13
N ALA A 117 13.02 -7.58 -11.04
CA ALA A 117 12.30 -7.88 -12.28
C ALA A 117 11.06 -8.73 -11.99
N LYS A 118 11.18 -9.72 -11.09
CA LYS A 118 10.04 -10.52 -10.64
C LYS A 118 9.02 -9.70 -9.89
N ALA A 119 9.45 -8.81 -9.00
CA ALA A 119 8.56 -7.92 -8.26
C ALA A 119 7.75 -7.00 -9.20
N ILE A 120 8.41 -6.40 -10.19
CA ILE A 120 7.72 -5.61 -11.22
C ILE A 120 6.73 -6.46 -12.03
N ALA A 121 7.10 -7.67 -12.42
CA ALA A 121 6.19 -8.58 -13.14
C ALA A 121 4.94 -8.92 -12.30
N THR A 122 5.11 -9.17 -11.00
CA THR A 122 4.03 -9.40 -10.03
C THR A 122 3.12 -8.17 -9.91
N LEU A 123 3.70 -6.99 -9.71
CA LEU A 123 2.93 -5.74 -9.60
C LEU A 123 2.18 -5.41 -10.90
N ASN A 124 2.79 -5.64 -12.07
CA ASN A 124 2.15 -5.47 -13.38
C ASN A 124 0.94 -6.39 -13.53
N ALA A 125 1.09 -7.66 -13.15
CA ALA A 125 0.00 -8.64 -13.22
C ALA A 125 -1.19 -8.21 -12.36
N TRP A 126 -0.93 -7.74 -11.13
CA TRP A 126 -1.99 -7.31 -10.21
C TRP A 126 -2.64 -5.99 -10.60
N VAL A 127 -1.90 -5.01 -11.16
CA VAL A 127 -2.51 -3.79 -11.71
C VAL A 127 -3.41 -4.13 -12.90
N ALA A 128 -2.96 -5.01 -13.79
CA ALA A 128 -3.78 -5.46 -14.93
C ALA A 128 -5.02 -6.21 -14.45
N TRP A 129 -4.88 -7.09 -13.46
CA TRP A 129 -5.98 -7.84 -12.86
C TRP A 129 -7.02 -6.89 -12.25
N LEU A 130 -6.61 -5.89 -11.46
CA LEU A 130 -7.52 -4.91 -10.86
C LEU A 130 -8.26 -4.08 -11.92
N LYS A 131 -7.59 -3.71 -13.02
CA LYS A 131 -8.23 -2.98 -14.13
C LYS A 131 -9.26 -3.82 -14.88
N ALA A 132 -9.11 -5.13 -14.90
CA ALA A 132 -10.01 -6.07 -15.59
C ALA A 132 -11.12 -6.62 -14.68
N ASP A 133 -11.00 -6.52 -13.37
CA ASP A 133 -11.96 -7.07 -12.42
C ASP A 133 -13.28 -6.29 -12.44
N LYS A 134 -14.40 -7.01 -12.63
CA LYS A 134 -15.74 -6.41 -12.70
C LYS A 134 -16.20 -5.72 -11.39
N ARG A 135 -15.52 -6.01 -10.28
CA ARG A 135 -15.77 -5.37 -8.97
C ARG A 135 -15.04 -4.04 -8.83
N ALA A 136 -14.10 -3.76 -9.73
CA ALA A 136 -13.39 -2.48 -9.81
C ALA A 136 -13.91 -1.61 -10.96
N THR A 137 -13.79 -0.28 -10.81
CA THR A 137 -14.19 0.69 -11.86
C THR A 137 -13.14 0.81 -12.98
N GLY A 138 -11.99 0.15 -12.85
CA GLY A 138 -10.82 0.33 -13.72
C GLY A 138 -9.89 1.46 -13.26
N LYS A 139 -10.32 2.32 -12.31
CA LYS A 139 -9.47 3.31 -11.63
C LYS A 139 -8.61 2.60 -10.57
N VAL A 140 -7.29 2.78 -10.64
CA VAL A 140 -6.33 2.09 -9.78
C VAL A 140 -5.33 3.07 -9.19
N ALA A 141 -5.16 3.04 -7.86
CA ALA A 141 -4.04 3.66 -7.17
C ALA A 141 -3.10 2.59 -6.59
N THR A 142 -1.87 2.99 -6.31
CA THR A 142 -0.92 2.20 -5.51
C THR A 142 -0.69 2.87 -4.17
N ILE A 143 -0.42 2.08 -3.14
CA ILE A 143 -0.03 2.55 -1.81
C ILE A 143 0.97 1.59 -1.20
N GLY A 144 1.95 2.10 -0.46
CA GLY A 144 2.91 1.26 0.23
C GLY A 144 3.63 1.99 1.36
N TRP A 145 4.22 1.20 2.25
CA TRP A 145 4.89 1.66 3.47
C TRP A 145 6.32 1.12 3.50
N CYS A 146 7.30 1.94 3.91
CA CYS A 146 8.70 1.55 4.02
C CYS A 146 9.22 0.93 2.70
N PHE A 147 9.65 -0.32 2.72
CA PHE A 147 9.97 -1.11 1.54
C PHE A 147 8.87 -1.02 0.45
N GLY A 148 7.62 -1.23 0.85
CA GLY A 148 6.47 -1.13 -0.04
C GLY A 148 6.20 0.27 -0.56
N GLY A 149 6.65 1.33 0.13
CA GLY A 149 6.51 2.71 -0.35
C GLY A 149 7.32 2.95 -1.63
N GLY A 150 8.56 2.46 -1.70
CA GLY A 150 9.35 2.46 -2.93
C GLY A 150 8.72 1.59 -4.01
N TRP A 151 8.20 0.41 -3.66
CA TRP A 151 7.52 -0.46 -4.62
C TRP A 151 6.18 0.10 -5.12
N SER A 152 5.48 0.90 -4.33
CA SER A 152 4.30 1.65 -4.79
C SER A 152 4.67 2.63 -5.91
N LEU A 153 5.78 3.36 -5.77
CA LEU A 153 6.30 4.23 -6.81
C LEU A 153 6.74 3.42 -8.04
N ASN A 154 7.51 2.36 -7.87
CA ASN A 154 7.96 1.49 -8.95
C ASN A 154 6.80 0.86 -9.74
N ALA A 155 5.73 0.42 -9.05
CA ALA A 155 4.51 -0.07 -9.70
C ALA A 155 3.87 1.01 -10.58
N SER A 156 3.86 2.26 -10.12
CA SER A 156 3.28 3.40 -10.85
C SER A 156 4.15 3.86 -12.01
N LEU A 157 5.46 3.69 -11.93
CA LEU A 157 6.39 3.91 -13.04
C LEU A 157 6.22 2.86 -14.15
N ALA A 158 5.98 1.62 -13.75
CA ALA A 158 5.80 0.50 -14.69
C ALA A 158 4.38 0.45 -15.30
N ASN A 159 3.39 1.08 -14.67
CA ASN A 159 1.98 1.01 -15.07
C ASN A 159 1.30 2.39 -15.06
N PRO A 160 0.41 2.68 -16.02
CA PRO A 160 -0.41 3.88 -15.96
C PRO A 160 -1.50 3.73 -14.88
N VAL A 161 -1.20 4.14 -13.65
CA VAL A 161 -2.16 4.21 -12.54
C VAL A 161 -2.66 5.64 -12.32
N ASP A 162 -3.82 5.78 -11.66
CA ASP A 162 -4.49 7.07 -11.50
C ASP A 162 -3.96 7.88 -10.30
N ALA A 163 -3.32 7.22 -9.32
CA ALA A 163 -2.71 7.87 -8.17
C ALA A 163 -1.65 6.97 -7.51
N THR A 164 -0.70 7.57 -6.80
CA THR A 164 0.36 6.88 -6.05
C THR A 164 0.45 7.45 -4.65
N VAL A 165 0.51 6.58 -3.63
CA VAL A 165 0.72 6.99 -2.24
C VAL A 165 1.96 6.31 -1.67
N ILE A 166 2.84 7.08 -1.06
CA ILE A 166 4.11 6.63 -0.52
C ILE A 166 4.18 7.02 0.96
N TYR A 167 4.32 6.04 1.84
CA TYR A 167 4.64 6.26 3.25
C TYR A 167 6.10 5.90 3.50
N TYR A 168 6.91 6.89 3.86
CA TYR A 168 8.33 6.73 4.22
C TYR A 168 9.08 5.69 3.36
N GLY A 169 8.78 5.66 2.08
CA GLY A 169 9.42 4.80 1.10
C GLY A 169 10.62 5.46 0.44
N LYS A 170 11.51 4.64 -0.11
CA LYS A 170 12.66 5.10 -0.87
C LYS A 170 12.18 5.86 -2.12
N VAL A 171 12.71 7.05 -2.35
CA VAL A 171 12.36 7.97 -3.44
C VAL A 171 13.63 8.67 -3.94
N ASP A 172 14.44 7.97 -4.71
CA ASP A 172 15.72 8.46 -5.22
C ASP A 172 15.79 8.49 -6.77
N GLU A 173 14.61 8.42 -7.42
CA GLU A 173 14.48 8.42 -8.86
C GLU A 173 14.81 9.80 -9.45
N SER A 174 15.53 9.80 -10.57
CA SER A 174 15.78 10.98 -11.38
C SER A 174 14.54 11.48 -12.12
N ALA A 175 14.55 12.71 -12.61
CA ALA A 175 13.45 13.25 -13.41
C ALA A 175 13.15 12.41 -14.67
N GLN A 176 14.17 11.79 -15.26
CA GLN A 176 14.03 10.91 -16.41
C GLN A 176 13.27 9.61 -16.04
N GLU A 177 13.60 9.00 -14.89
CA GLU A 177 12.94 7.81 -14.39
C GLU A 177 11.50 8.08 -13.97
N LEU A 178 11.20 9.30 -13.49
CA LEU A 178 9.85 9.72 -13.12
C LEU A 178 8.95 10.09 -14.32
N ALA A 179 9.51 10.27 -15.51
CA ALA A 179 8.75 10.66 -16.70
C ALA A 179 7.55 9.74 -17.05
N PRO A 180 7.58 8.42 -16.82
CA PRO A 180 6.43 7.53 -17.08
C PRO A 180 5.21 7.75 -16.19
N LEU A 181 5.35 8.36 -15.01
CA LEU A 181 4.22 8.58 -14.09
C LEU A 181 3.03 9.25 -14.80
N LYS A 182 1.82 8.74 -14.55
CA LYS A 182 0.57 9.27 -15.12
C LYS A 182 -0.26 10.01 -14.09
N GLY A 183 -0.52 9.39 -12.93
CA GLY A 183 -1.27 10.01 -11.85
C GLY A 183 -0.41 10.87 -10.92
N PRO A 184 -1.04 11.72 -10.08
CA PRO A 184 -0.36 12.46 -9.03
C PRO A 184 0.19 11.53 -7.95
N VAL A 185 1.19 12.04 -7.23
CA VAL A 185 1.85 11.34 -6.11
C VAL A 185 1.55 12.06 -4.80
N LEU A 186 1.23 11.30 -3.75
CA LEU A 186 1.17 11.76 -2.37
C LEU A 186 2.27 11.09 -1.56
N GLY A 187 3.10 11.88 -0.89
CA GLY A 187 4.18 11.42 -0.01
C GLY A 187 3.93 11.75 1.46
N HIS A 188 4.18 10.79 2.35
CA HIS A 188 4.21 10.98 3.81
C HIS A 188 5.58 10.58 4.32
N PHE A 189 6.37 11.54 4.80
CA PHE A 189 7.74 11.35 5.24
C PHE A 189 7.91 11.77 6.70
N ALA A 190 8.93 11.22 7.37
CA ALA A 190 9.22 11.53 8.75
C ALA A 190 10.50 12.39 8.87
N GLU A 191 10.45 13.49 9.61
CA GLU A 191 11.57 14.44 9.74
C GLU A 191 12.82 13.82 10.39
N ARG A 192 12.63 12.80 11.26
CA ARG A 192 13.73 12.12 11.95
C ARG A 192 14.13 10.79 11.29
N ASP A 193 13.67 10.55 10.06
CA ASP A 193 14.01 9.33 9.31
C ASP A 193 15.48 9.35 8.91
N LYS A 194 16.21 8.29 9.29
CA LYS A 194 17.63 8.15 8.99
C LYS A 194 17.90 7.53 7.62
N TRP A 195 16.90 6.85 7.05
CA TRP A 195 17.00 6.18 5.74
C TRP A 195 16.38 7.03 4.64
N ILE A 196 15.15 7.48 4.83
CA ILE A 196 14.43 8.36 3.91
C ILE A 196 14.57 9.79 4.45
N ASN A 197 15.79 10.28 4.41
CA ASN A 197 16.15 11.54 5.03
C ASN A 197 15.68 12.75 4.20
N LYS A 198 15.73 13.91 4.82
CA LYS A 198 15.31 15.19 4.21
C LYS A 198 15.93 15.44 2.84
N GLN A 199 17.25 15.16 2.67
CA GLN A 199 17.92 15.36 1.39
C GLN A 199 17.32 14.49 0.27
N MET A 200 16.96 13.25 0.56
CA MET A 200 16.28 12.35 -0.39
C MET A 200 14.90 12.89 -0.76
N VAL A 201 14.10 13.34 0.22
CA VAL A 201 12.76 13.88 0.00
C VAL A 201 12.81 15.18 -0.83
N GLU A 202 13.71 16.10 -0.50
CA GLU A 202 13.93 17.34 -1.26
C GLU A 202 14.42 17.05 -2.70
N GLY A 203 15.31 16.07 -2.86
CA GLY A 203 15.78 15.59 -4.16
C GLY A 203 14.64 15.04 -5.02
N PHE A 204 13.79 14.21 -4.42
CA PHE A 204 12.60 13.69 -5.08
C PHE A 204 11.62 14.78 -5.49
N ALA A 205 11.35 15.76 -4.62
CA ALA A 205 10.48 16.89 -4.95
C ALA A 205 11.03 17.72 -6.11
N ALA A 206 12.35 17.94 -6.14
CA ALA A 206 13.01 18.61 -7.24
C ALA A 206 12.91 17.82 -8.56
N ALA A 207 13.15 16.49 -8.50
CA ALA A 207 13.05 15.61 -9.66
C ALA A 207 11.61 15.54 -10.21
N MET A 208 10.60 15.42 -9.34
CA MET A 208 9.18 15.48 -9.72
C MET A 208 8.83 16.79 -10.43
N LYS A 209 9.27 17.91 -9.89
CA LYS A 209 9.09 19.24 -10.51
C LYS A 209 9.77 19.31 -11.89
N GLN A 210 11.00 18.84 -12.00
CA GLN A 210 11.74 18.80 -13.26
C GLN A 210 11.07 17.89 -14.30
N ALA A 211 10.50 16.77 -13.87
CA ALA A 211 9.74 15.86 -14.72
C ALA A 211 8.34 16.39 -15.10
N GLY A 212 7.90 17.53 -14.54
CA GLY A 212 6.56 18.08 -14.74
C GLY A 212 5.46 17.21 -14.12
N LYS A 213 5.77 16.48 -13.04
CA LYS A 213 4.84 15.58 -12.35
C LYS A 213 4.26 16.22 -11.10
N SER A 214 3.01 15.85 -10.79
CA SER A 214 2.30 16.36 -9.60
C SER A 214 2.73 15.59 -8.36
N LEU A 215 3.25 16.32 -7.37
CA LEU A 215 3.60 15.81 -6.06
C LEU A 215 2.95 16.69 -4.98
N GLU A 216 2.23 16.05 -4.08
CA GLU A 216 1.84 16.57 -2.78
C GLU A 216 2.59 15.75 -1.72
N TYR A 217 3.27 16.39 -0.77
CA TYR A 217 3.93 15.63 0.28
C TYR A 217 3.89 16.38 1.61
N TYR A 218 4.00 15.61 2.68
CA TYR A 218 3.99 16.09 4.05
C TYR A 218 5.13 15.45 4.83
N GLU A 219 5.78 16.26 5.64
CA GLU A 219 6.77 15.82 6.63
C GLU A 219 6.12 15.88 8.01
N TYR A 220 6.43 14.88 8.84
CA TYR A 220 5.87 14.74 10.18
C TYR A 220 6.99 14.72 11.21
N PRO A 221 6.82 15.34 12.39
CA PRO A 221 7.82 15.33 13.45
C PRO A 221 7.93 13.95 14.13
N ALA A 222 8.15 12.93 13.34
CA ALA A 222 8.12 11.52 13.68
C ALA A 222 9.38 10.78 13.22
N ASP A 223 9.49 9.51 13.57
CA ASP A 223 10.54 8.59 13.11
C ASP A 223 10.04 7.70 11.99
N HIS A 224 10.95 6.96 11.31
CA HIS A 224 10.58 5.98 10.29
C HIS A 224 9.50 5.01 10.80
N ALA A 225 8.55 4.64 9.96
CA ALA A 225 7.42 3.76 10.28
C ALA A 225 6.41 4.32 11.30
N PHE A 226 6.30 5.64 11.43
CA PHE A 226 5.37 6.30 12.36
C PHE A 226 3.90 5.90 12.15
N ALA A 227 3.51 5.48 10.97
CA ALA A 227 2.14 5.07 10.67
C ALA A 227 1.86 3.59 10.93
N ASN A 228 2.84 2.81 11.41
CA ASN A 228 2.65 1.40 11.74
C ASN A 228 2.32 1.22 13.23
N PRO A 229 1.05 0.94 13.60
CA PRO A 229 0.63 0.85 15.00
C PRO A 229 1.16 -0.39 15.73
N THR A 230 1.80 -1.33 15.03
CA THR A 230 2.48 -2.48 15.64
C THR A 230 3.97 -2.22 15.87
N GLY A 231 4.49 -1.10 15.38
CA GLY A 231 5.90 -0.71 15.49
C GLY A 231 6.18 0.18 16.71
N GLN A 232 7.45 0.22 17.12
CA GLN A 232 7.90 1.02 18.27
C GLN A 232 7.84 2.54 18.01
N ASN A 233 7.92 2.96 16.74
CA ASN A 233 7.93 4.36 16.34
C ASN A 233 6.52 4.91 16.03
N TYR A 234 5.47 4.18 16.38
CA TYR A 234 4.11 4.60 16.09
C TYR A 234 3.77 5.93 16.73
N ASP A 235 3.44 6.92 15.90
CA ASP A 235 2.84 8.17 16.32
C ASP A 235 1.36 8.22 15.90
N LYS A 236 0.48 8.10 16.88
CA LYS A 236 -0.96 8.03 16.63
C LYS A 236 -1.52 9.26 15.94
N ALA A 237 -1.08 10.45 16.35
CA ALA A 237 -1.61 11.71 15.83
C ALA A 237 -1.17 11.94 14.39
N ASP A 238 0.11 11.71 14.10
CA ASP A 238 0.68 11.85 12.77
C ASP A 238 0.14 10.77 11.83
N ALA A 239 0.03 9.51 12.30
CA ALA A 239 -0.55 8.41 11.54
C ALA A 239 -2.01 8.69 11.15
N GLN A 240 -2.84 9.20 12.08
CA GLN A 240 -4.22 9.56 11.78
C GLN A 240 -4.32 10.70 10.77
N THR A 241 -3.48 11.73 10.90
CA THR A 241 -3.43 12.86 9.97
C THR A 241 -3.02 12.39 8.57
N ALA A 242 -1.96 11.56 8.48
CA ALA A 242 -1.52 10.98 7.22
C ALA A 242 -2.61 10.12 6.56
N TRP A 243 -3.32 9.31 7.35
CA TRP A 243 -4.40 8.47 6.85
C TRP A 243 -5.58 9.28 6.31
N GLN A 244 -6.00 10.35 7.00
CA GLN A 244 -7.05 11.25 6.50
C GLN A 244 -6.67 11.92 5.18
N ARG A 245 -5.42 12.39 5.06
CA ARG A 245 -4.88 12.96 3.82
C ARG A 245 -4.87 11.93 2.69
N THR A 246 -4.45 10.71 2.99
CA THR A 246 -4.48 9.59 2.04
C THR A 246 -5.89 9.32 1.51
N LEU A 247 -6.88 9.19 2.40
CA LEU A 247 -8.27 8.93 1.99
C LEU A 247 -8.84 10.08 1.15
N ALA A 248 -8.55 11.33 1.52
CA ALA A 248 -8.97 12.50 0.75
C ALA A 248 -8.33 12.52 -0.65
N PHE A 249 -7.02 12.23 -0.74
CA PHE A 249 -6.27 12.15 -1.98
C PHE A 249 -6.79 11.03 -2.89
N LEU A 250 -7.01 9.83 -2.35
CA LEU A 250 -7.56 8.70 -3.12
C LEU A 250 -8.96 9.01 -3.65
N ARG A 251 -9.85 9.56 -2.83
CA ARG A 251 -11.21 9.95 -3.26
C ARG A 251 -11.18 10.99 -4.36
N LYS A 252 -10.31 11.98 -4.26
CA LYS A 252 -10.16 13.04 -5.28
C LYS A 252 -9.69 12.50 -6.64
N ASN A 253 -8.78 11.54 -6.65
CA ASN A 253 -8.10 11.10 -7.87
C ASN A 253 -8.67 9.82 -8.49
N LEU A 254 -9.50 9.09 -7.75
CA LEU A 254 -10.14 7.85 -8.23
C LEU A 254 -11.65 7.99 -8.48
N ALA A 255 -12.21 9.19 -8.29
CA ALA A 255 -13.61 9.47 -8.57
C ALA A 255 -13.98 9.27 -10.05
#